data_6d405d7d51a04b9e4439b5621f32497f
#
_entry.id   6d405d7d51a04b9e4439b5621f32497f
#
_cell.length_a   1.000
_cell.length_b   1.000
_cell.length_c   1.000
_cell.angle_alpha   90.00
_cell.angle_beta   90.00
_cell.angle_gamma   90.00
#
_symmetry.space_group_name_H-M   'P 1'
#
loop_
_entity.id
_entity.type
_entity.pdbx_description
1 polymer ?
#
loop_
_entity_poly.entity_id
_entity_poly.type
_entity_poly.pdbx_seq_one_letter_code
_entity_poly.pdbx_strand_id
1 'polypeptide(L)'
;MQPEFWYKKWDSNQIGFHQSEANPYLQRYWPELAIAPSARVLVPLCGKSLDLLWLAGQGHQVIGVELAEKAVEEFFSEHQLQPQISEQGAFKVYRSVAFELWCGDFFALTAEDVADCTALYDRAALIALPDAMRQRYTAHLQQLLASGMKGLVITLDYDQSQIPGPPFAVNDDEVQRLLGQGWQLEKLEERDILAESPKFLQGG
;
A
#
# COMPACT_ATOMS: atom_id res chain seq x y z
N MET A 1 11.71 10.76 0.99
CA MET A 1 11.83 10.76 -0.49
C MET A 1 10.97 11.90 -1.01
N GLN A 2 11.43 12.64 -1.98
CA GLN A 2 10.72 13.80 -2.49
C GLN A 2 9.55 13.34 -3.40
N PRO A 3 8.40 14.03 -3.36
CA PRO A 3 7.24 13.73 -4.22
C PRO A 3 7.59 13.64 -5.71
N GLU A 4 8.48 14.51 -6.17
CA GLU A 4 8.92 14.60 -7.57
C GLU A 4 9.57 13.30 -8.07
N PHE A 5 10.13 12.50 -7.18
CA PHE A 5 10.68 11.19 -7.54
C PHE A 5 9.56 10.27 -8.04
N TRP A 6 8.43 10.22 -7.31
CA TRP A 6 7.30 9.38 -7.69
C TRP A 6 6.58 9.91 -8.91
N TYR A 7 6.36 11.21 -9.03
CA TYR A 7 5.79 11.81 -10.24
C TYR A 7 6.60 11.43 -11.48
N LYS A 8 7.93 11.56 -11.44
CA LYS A 8 8.79 11.14 -12.55
C LYS A 8 8.69 9.65 -12.88
N LYS A 9 8.54 8.77 -11.86
CA LYS A 9 8.37 7.33 -12.08
C LYS A 9 7.08 7.04 -12.85
N TRP A 10 5.98 7.66 -12.44
CA TRP A 10 4.71 7.52 -13.12
C TRP A 10 4.72 8.14 -14.52
N ASP A 11 5.26 9.35 -14.69
CA ASP A 11 5.34 10.04 -15.97
C ASP A 11 6.16 9.27 -17.00
N SER A 12 7.28 8.68 -16.57
CA SER A 12 8.17 7.90 -17.44
C SER A 12 7.80 6.43 -17.55
N ASN A 13 6.67 6.00 -16.99
CA ASN A 13 6.20 4.61 -16.92
C ASN A 13 7.24 3.63 -16.32
N GLN A 14 8.07 4.13 -15.39
CA GLN A 14 9.06 3.32 -14.66
C GLN A 14 8.43 2.70 -13.40
N ILE A 15 7.36 1.93 -13.59
CA ILE A 15 6.49 1.36 -12.57
C ILE A 15 6.70 -0.14 -12.35
N GLY A 16 7.95 -0.59 -12.32
CA GLY A 16 8.29 -2.01 -12.12
C GLY A 16 7.74 -2.65 -10.82
N PHE A 17 7.17 -1.86 -9.93
CA PHE A 17 6.42 -2.31 -8.76
C PHE A 17 4.96 -2.67 -9.07
N HIS A 18 4.42 -2.23 -10.21
CA HIS A 18 3.10 -2.59 -10.68
C HIS A 18 3.10 -4.04 -11.18
N GLN A 19 2.18 -4.85 -10.67
CA GLN A 19 2.02 -6.24 -11.03
C GLN A 19 0.86 -6.41 -12.00
N SER A 20 0.96 -7.39 -12.90
CA SER A 20 -0.10 -7.72 -13.87
C SER A 20 -1.25 -8.55 -13.29
N GLU A 21 -1.11 -8.99 -12.04
CA GLU A 21 -2.10 -9.78 -11.31
C GLU A 21 -2.16 -9.33 -9.86
N ALA A 22 -3.24 -9.67 -9.16
CA ALA A 22 -3.34 -9.46 -7.72
C ALA A 22 -2.26 -10.27 -6.98
N ASN A 23 -1.70 -9.70 -5.95
CA ASN A 23 -0.58 -10.29 -5.21
C ASN A 23 -0.96 -11.67 -4.63
N PRO A 24 -0.16 -12.73 -4.85
CA PRO A 24 -0.49 -14.08 -4.40
C PRO A 24 -0.55 -14.22 -2.88
N TYR A 25 0.25 -13.45 -2.13
CA TYR A 25 0.19 -13.45 -0.67
C TYR A 25 -1.09 -12.79 -0.16
N LEU A 26 -1.57 -11.73 -0.82
CA LEU A 26 -2.88 -11.15 -0.53
C LEU A 26 -3.98 -12.20 -0.71
N GLN A 27 -4.00 -12.88 -1.85
CA GLN A 27 -5.01 -13.89 -2.15
C GLN A 27 -4.99 -15.06 -1.17
N ARG A 28 -3.81 -15.45 -0.70
CA ARG A 28 -3.61 -16.59 0.21
C ARG A 28 -3.97 -16.24 1.65
N TYR A 29 -3.46 -15.13 2.19
CA TYR A 29 -3.50 -14.85 3.62
C TYR A 29 -4.63 -13.93 4.05
N TRP A 30 -5.15 -13.09 3.16
CA TRP A 30 -6.27 -12.20 3.50
C TRP A 30 -7.51 -12.93 4.05
N PRO A 31 -7.95 -14.07 3.45
CA PRO A 31 -9.09 -14.83 3.99
C PRO A 31 -8.85 -15.34 5.43
N GLU A 32 -7.61 -15.64 5.79
CA GLU A 32 -7.25 -16.14 7.13
C GLU A 32 -7.41 -15.08 8.21
N LEU A 33 -7.36 -13.80 7.85
CA LEU A 33 -7.56 -12.68 8.78
C LEU A 33 -9.01 -12.58 9.29
N ALA A 34 -9.96 -13.26 8.65
CA ALA A 34 -11.37 -13.22 8.99
C ALA A 34 -11.92 -11.78 9.14
N ILE A 35 -11.55 -10.92 8.18
CA ILE A 35 -12.04 -9.55 8.09
C ILE A 35 -13.48 -9.59 7.58
N ALA A 36 -14.37 -8.78 8.18
CA ALA A 36 -15.77 -8.73 7.77
C ALA A 36 -15.92 -8.38 6.27
N PRO A 37 -16.81 -9.05 5.52
CA PRO A 37 -16.94 -8.83 4.08
C PRO A 37 -17.18 -7.36 3.66
N SER A 38 -17.92 -6.60 4.48
CA SER A 38 -18.20 -5.19 4.23
C SER A 38 -17.18 -4.22 4.84
N ALA A 39 -16.04 -4.72 5.33
CA ALA A 39 -15.01 -3.88 5.95
C ALA A 39 -14.49 -2.84 4.96
N ARG A 40 -14.19 -1.64 5.47
CA ARG A 40 -13.39 -0.65 4.73
C ARG A 40 -11.92 -0.93 4.95
N VAL A 41 -11.18 -1.08 3.86
CA VAL A 41 -9.77 -1.45 3.84
C VAL A 41 -8.94 -0.26 3.41
N LEU A 42 -8.04 0.19 4.28
CA LEU A 42 -7.06 1.22 3.92
C LEU A 42 -5.89 0.58 3.16
N VAL A 43 -5.56 1.14 2.01
CA VAL A 43 -4.42 0.75 1.17
C VAL A 43 -3.54 1.97 0.92
N PRO A 44 -2.50 2.19 1.73
CA PRO A 44 -1.60 3.33 1.57
C PRO A 44 -0.72 3.20 0.32
N LEU A 45 -0.38 4.34 -0.32
CA LEU A 45 0.53 4.43 -1.47
C LEU A 45 0.17 3.40 -2.56
N CYS A 46 -1.14 3.32 -2.87
CA CYS A 46 -1.73 2.18 -3.57
C CYS A 46 -1.38 2.11 -5.07
N GLY A 47 -0.91 3.19 -5.66
CA GLY A 47 -0.73 3.26 -7.11
C GLY A 47 -2.02 2.93 -7.86
N LYS A 48 -1.88 2.16 -8.94
CA LYS A 48 -3.01 1.54 -9.67
C LYS A 48 -3.03 0.01 -9.49
N SER A 49 -2.73 -0.47 -8.27
CA SER A 49 -2.58 -1.90 -7.99
C SER A 49 -3.85 -2.70 -8.26
N LEU A 50 -3.72 -3.87 -8.89
CA LEU A 50 -4.80 -4.83 -9.08
C LEU A 50 -5.27 -5.46 -7.76
N ASP A 51 -4.50 -5.31 -6.69
CA ASP A 51 -4.90 -5.70 -5.33
C ASP A 51 -6.17 -4.96 -4.87
N LEU A 52 -6.36 -3.71 -5.32
CA LEU A 52 -7.57 -2.93 -5.04
C LEU A 52 -8.82 -3.62 -5.60
N LEU A 53 -8.74 -4.10 -6.86
CA LEU A 53 -9.85 -4.82 -7.50
C LEU A 53 -10.11 -6.15 -6.81
N TRP A 54 -9.06 -6.85 -6.42
CA TRP A 54 -9.20 -8.12 -5.71
C TRP A 54 -9.91 -7.93 -4.36
N LEU A 55 -9.49 -6.93 -3.57
CA LEU A 55 -10.13 -6.59 -2.29
C LEU A 55 -11.61 -6.22 -2.48
N ALA A 56 -11.93 -5.41 -3.48
CA ALA A 56 -13.31 -5.09 -3.82
C ALA A 56 -14.11 -6.32 -4.24
N GLY A 57 -13.49 -7.25 -4.97
CA GLY A 57 -14.09 -8.54 -5.35
C GLY A 57 -14.40 -9.45 -4.15
N GLN A 58 -13.72 -9.26 -3.01
CA GLN A 58 -14.05 -9.92 -1.74
C GLN A 58 -15.22 -9.23 -0.98
N GLY A 59 -15.79 -8.17 -1.54
CA GLY A 59 -16.91 -7.44 -0.96
C GLY A 59 -16.50 -6.26 -0.07
N HIS A 60 -15.21 -5.91 -0.03
CA HIS A 60 -14.71 -4.79 0.76
C HIS A 60 -14.93 -3.44 0.06
N GLN A 61 -15.06 -2.39 0.88
CA GLN A 61 -14.89 -1.00 0.43
C GLN A 61 -13.41 -0.64 0.53
N VAL A 62 -12.81 -0.19 -0.57
CA VAL A 62 -11.38 0.08 -0.62
C VAL A 62 -11.10 1.57 -0.59
N ILE A 63 -10.35 2.01 0.42
CA ILE A 63 -9.80 3.36 0.48
C ILE A 63 -8.33 3.29 0.11
N GLY A 64 -7.98 3.79 -1.07
CA GLY A 64 -6.60 3.93 -1.50
C GLY A 64 -6.11 5.36 -1.32
N VAL A 65 -4.84 5.53 -0.95
CA VAL A 65 -4.18 6.85 -0.95
C VAL A 65 -3.00 6.79 -1.88
N GLU A 66 -2.95 7.70 -2.84
CA GLU A 66 -1.89 7.76 -3.85
C GLU A 66 -1.48 9.22 -4.11
N LEU A 67 -0.19 9.46 -4.19
CA LEU A 67 0.34 10.81 -4.41
C LEU A 67 0.20 11.26 -5.88
N ALA A 68 0.41 10.34 -6.82
CA ALA A 68 0.43 10.62 -8.26
C ALA A 68 -0.98 10.53 -8.86
N GLU A 69 -1.55 11.66 -9.24
CA GLU A 69 -2.88 11.72 -9.86
C GLU A 69 -2.97 10.83 -11.10
N LYS A 70 -1.92 10.78 -11.90
CA LYS A 70 -1.84 9.91 -13.07
C LYS A 70 -2.12 8.43 -12.74
N ALA A 71 -1.61 7.93 -11.61
CA ALA A 71 -1.88 6.56 -11.18
C ALA A 71 -3.35 6.33 -10.88
N VAL A 72 -3.99 7.29 -10.20
CA VAL A 72 -5.41 7.24 -9.87
C VAL A 72 -6.27 7.29 -11.15
N GLU A 73 -5.98 8.20 -12.06
CA GLU A 73 -6.69 8.33 -13.33
C GLU A 73 -6.53 7.07 -14.20
N GLU A 74 -5.31 6.53 -14.29
CA GLU A 74 -5.05 5.28 -15.00
C GLU A 74 -5.81 4.10 -14.40
N PHE A 75 -5.88 3.99 -13.06
CA PHE A 75 -6.67 2.94 -12.39
C PHE A 75 -8.13 2.96 -12.87
N PHE A 76 -8.80 4.10 -12.79
CA PHE A 76 -10.19 4.21 -13.20
C PHE A 76 -10.38 4.00 -14.71
N SER A 77 -9.49 4.54 -15.53
CA SER A 77 -9.55 4.43 -16.98
C SER A 77 -9.34 2.99 -17.47
N GLU A 78 -8.31 2.31 -16.98
CA GLU A 78 -7.97 0.93 -17.37
C GLU A 78 -9.09 -0.06 -17.02
N HIS A 79 -9.81 0.20 -15.93
CA HIS A 79 -10.91 -0.65 -15.48
C HIS A 79 -12.30 -0.15 -15.89
N GLN A 80 -12.36 0.85 -16.78
CA GLN A 80 -13.61 1.41 -17.32
C GLN A 80 -14.59 1.87 -16.22
N LEU A 81 -14.04 2.34 -15.10
CA LEU A 81 -14.80 2.87 -13.99
C LEU A 81 -15.00 4.40 -14.18
N GLN A 82 -16.16 4.90 -13.80
CA GLN A 82 -16.49 6.32 -13.87
C GLN A 82 -16.59 6.89 -12.45
N PRO A 83 -15.54 7.52 -11.92
CA PRO A 83 -15.58 8.07 -10.58
C PRO A 83 -16.31 9.40 -10.52
N GLN A 84 -16.98 9.65 -9.40
CA GLN A 84 -17.31 11.00 -8.98
C GLN A 84 -16.08 11.62 -8.33
N ILE A 85 -15.73 12.83 -8.77
CA ILE A 85 -14.53 13.54 -8.30
C ILE A 85 -14.94 14.71 -7.44
N SER A 86 -14.29 14.87 -6.28
CA SER A 86 -14.52 15.99 -5.36
C SER A 86 -13.23 16.38 -4.66
N GLU A 87 -13.16 17.59 -4.14
CA GLU A 87 -12.09 18.06 -3.26
C GLU A 87 -12.48 17.81 -1.81
N GLN A 88 -11.56 17.27 -1.00
CA GLN A 88 -11.75 17.08 0.42
C GLN A 88 -10.45 17.38 1.18
N GLY A 89 -10.38 18.49 1.90
CA GLY A 89 -9.17 18.94 2.54
C GLY A 89 -8.02 19.14 1.55
N ALA A 90 -6.94 18.41 1.74
CA ALA A 90 -5.75 18.44 0.88
C ALA A 90 -5.81 17.41 -0.26
N PHE A 91 -6.94 16.73 -0.44
CA PHE A 91 -7.05 15.62 -1.38
C PHE A 91 -8.07 15.91 -2.48
N LYS A 92 -7.76 15.41 -3.67
CA LYS A 92 -8.73 15.18 -4.74
C LYS A 92 -9.21 13.73 -4.63
N VAL A 93 -10.50 13.53 -4.38
CA VAL A 93 -11.04 12.21 -4.05
C VAL A 93 -11.89 11.68 -5.20
N TYR A 94 -11.56 10.50 -5.66
CA TYR A 94 -12.19 9.78 -6.75
C TYR A 94 -13.04 8.64 -6.17
N ARG A 95 -14.36 8.72 -6.27
CA ARG A 95 -15.30 7.76 -5.69
C ARG A 95 -16.04 6.96 -6.75
N SER A 96 -16.10 5.68 -6.56
CA SER A 96 -16.92 4.73 -7.31
C SER A 96 -17.59 3.77 -6.32
N VAL A 97 -18.36 2.77 -6.82
CA VAL A 97 -19.16 1.89 -5.96
C VAL A 97 -18.36 1.21 -4.84
N ALA A 98 -17.16 0.70 -5.15
CA ALA A 98 -16.32 -0.04 -4.21
C ALA A 98 -14.99 0.66 -3.87
N PHE A 99 -14.71 1.79 -4.52
CA PHE A 99 -13.42 2.46 -4.44
C PHE A 99 -13.56 3.91 -4.03
N GLU A 100 -12.68 4.33 -3.16
CA GLU A 100 -12.47 5.71 -2.79
C GLU A 100 -10.95 5.97 -2.83
N LEU A 101 -10.44 6.56 -3.93
CA LEU A 101 -9.03 6.85 -4.08
C LEU A 101 -8.77 8.33 -3.79
N TRP A 102 -7.95 8.57 -2.79
CA TRP A 102 -7.55 9.87 -2.29
C TRP A 102 -6.21 10.26 -2.91
N CYS A 103 -6.23 11.17 -3.86
CA CYS A 103 -5.04 11.69 -4.51
C CYS A 103 -4.43 12.83 -3.69
N GLY A 104 -3.26 12.59 -3.10
CA GLY A 104 -2.57 13.56 -2.27
C GLY A 104 -1.48 12.93 -1.38
N ASP A 105 -0.88 13.78 -0.52
CA ASP A 105 0.14 13.30 0.42
C ASP A 105 -0.50 12.47 1.54
N PHE A 106 -0.10 11.21 1.65
CA PHE A 106 -0.56 10.30 2.71
C PHE A 106 -0.44 10.91 4.12
N PHE A 107 0.57 11.72 4.36
CA PHE A 107 0.79 12.36 5.67
C PHE A 107 -0.20 13.50 5.98
N ALA A 108 -1.01 13.91 5.03
CA ALA A 108 -2.12 14.86 5.25
C ALA A 108 -3.43 14.18 5.63
N LEU A 109 -3.49 12.84 5.56
CA LEU A 109 -4.68 12.07 5.93
C LEU A 109 -4.94 12.20 7.44
N THR A 110 -6.20 12.31 7.82
CA THR A 110 -6.61 12.43 9.21
C THR A 110 -7.35 11.18 9.70
N ALA A 111 -7.41 10.98 11.01
CA ALA A 111 -8.16 9.86 11.59
C ALA A 111 -9.67 9.93 11.25
N GLU A 112 -10.22 11.12 11.02
CA GLU A 112 -11.62 11.31 10.61
C GLU A 112 -11.85 10.79 9.19
N ASP A 113 -10.87 10.96 8.28
CA ASP A 113 -10.96 10.51 6.89
C ASP A 113 -11.05 8.99 6.76
N VAL A 114 -10.51 8.26 7.73
CA VAL A 114 -10.42 6.79 7.75
C VAL A 114 -11.10 6.17 8.96
N ALA A 115 -11.96 6.90 9.65
CA ALA A 115 -12.56 6.49 10.93
C ALA A 115 -13.30 5.14 10.89
N ASP A 116 -13.85 4.77 9.76
CA ASP A 116 -14.58 3.51 9.52
C ASP A 116 -13.70 2.44 8.84
N CYS A 117 -12.41 2.69 8.65
CA CYS A 117 -11.51 1.64 8.22
C CYS A 117 -11.30 0.65 9.35
N THR A 118 -11.48 -0.63 9.05
CA THR A 118 -11.33 -1.74 10.00
C THR A 118 -10.25 -2.72 9.58
N ALA A 119 -9.62 -2.49 8.44
CA ALA A 119 -8.53 -3.30 7.94
C ALA A 119 -7.48 -2.46 7.21
N LEU A 120 -6.24 -2.98 7.17
CA LEU A 120 -5.08 -2.41 6.49
C LEU A 120 -4.48 -3.42 5.52
N TYR A 121 -4.17 -2.98 4.31
CA TYR A 121 -3.32 -3.73 3.40
C TYR A 121 -2.13 -2.88 2.96
N ASP A 122 -0.93 -3.24 3.39
CA ASP A 122 0.32 -2.58 3.03
C ASP A 122 1.19 -3.50 2.16
N ARG A 123 1.19 -3.23 0.88
CA ARG A 123 2.10 -3.86 -0.08
C ARG A 123 2.76 -2.78 -0.93
N ALA A 124 4.07 -2.79 -0.96
CA ALA A 124 4.90 -1.81 -1.67
C ALA A 124 4.81 -0.37 -1.10
N ALA A 125 4.17 -0.15 0.04
CA ALA A 125 4.12 1.15 0.72
C ALA A 125 5.29 1.30 1.70
N LEU A 126 5.36 0.49 2.75
CA LEU A 126 6.43 0.55 3.74
C LEU A 126 7.82 0.45 3.09
N ILE A 127 8.01 -0.48 2.17
CA ILE A 127 9.27 -0.72 1.46
C ILE A 127 9.61 0.35 0.40
N ALA A 128 8.68 1.23 0.07
CA ALA A 128 8.93 2.36 -0.83
C ALA A 128 9.64 3.54 -0.14
N LEU A 129 9.66 3.54 1.18
CA LEU A 129 10.07 4.67 1.99
C LEU A 129 11.46 4.46 2.59
N PRO A 130 12.35 5.50 2.58
CA PRO A 130 13.59 5.47 3.34
C PRO A 130 13.35 5.38 4.84
N ASP A 131 14.31 4.90 5.63
CA ASP A 131 14.18 4.61 7.06
C ASP A 131 13.50 5.75 7.86
N ALA A 132 13.96 6.97 7.76
CA ALA A 132 13.35 8.10 8.49
C ALA A 132 11.87 8.34 8.11
N MET A 133 11.49 8.05 6.87
CA MET A 133 10.10 8.16 6.44
C MET A 133 9.27 6.94 6.89
N ARG A 134 9.85 5.74 6.97
CA ARG A 134 9.16 4.55 7.50
C ARG A 134 8.74 4.76 8.95
N GLN A 135 9.62 5.35 9.77
CA GLN A 135 9.29 5.67 11.18
C GLN A 135 8.11 6.66 11.26
N ARG A 136 8.15 7.71 10.44
CA ARG A 136 7.04 8.67 10.36
C ARG A 136 5.75 8.03 9.85
N TYR A 137 5.86 7.17 8.84
CA TYR A 137 4.74 6.46 8.22
C TYR A 137 4.02 5.56 9.22
N THR A 138 4.75 4.72 9.93
CA THR A 138 4.18 3.79 10.91
C THR A 138 3.60 4.52 12.13
N ALA A 139 4.24 5.59 12.58
CA ALA A 139 3.67 6.45 13.62
C ALA A 139 2.36 7.12 13.15
N HIS A 140 2.30 7.54 11.89
CA HIS A 140 1.08 8.10 11.32
C HIS A 140 -0.03 7.06 11.18
N LEU A 141 0.28 5.85 10.71
CA LEU A 141 -0.68 4.74 10.69
C LEU A 141 -1.28 4.47 12.09
N GLN A 142 -0.46 4.50 13.14
CA GLN A 142 -0.93 4.31 14.53
C GLN A 142 -1.89 5.41 14.99
N GLN A 143 -1.75 6.62 14.47
CA GLN A 143 -2.65 7.73 14.77
C GLN A 143 -3.96 7.66 13.97
N LEU A 144 -3.88 7.14 12.73
CA LEU A 144 -5.02 7.03 11.84
C LEU A 144 -5.98 5.90 12.24
N LEU A 145 -5.43 4.79 12.70
CA LEU A 145 -6.15 3.52 12.75
C LEU A 145 -6.58 3.18 14.16
N ALA A 146 -7.85 2.77 14.31
CA ALA A 146 -8.42 2.37 15.60
C ALA A 146 -7.76 1.08 16.12
N SER A 147 -7.77 0.91 17.45
CA SER A 147 -7.32 -0.33 18.09
C SER A 147 -8.17 -1.53 17.65
N GLY A 148 -7.52 -2.70 17.54
CA GLY A 148 -8.19 -3.95 17.14
C GLY A 148 -8.33 -4.15 15.62
N MET A 149 -7.83 -3.22 14.82
CA MET A 149 -7.74 -3.41 13.38
C MET A 149 -6.82 -4.56 13.02
N LYS A 150 -7.18 -5.29 11.96
CA LYS A 150 -6.35 -6.34 11.38
C LYS A 150 -5.72 -5.85 10.08
N GLY A 151 -4.57 -6.38 9.73
CA GLY A 151 -3.94 -6.01 8.47
C GLY A 151 -2.96 -7.07 7.97
N LEU A 152 -2.61 -6.92 6.71
CA LEU A 152 -1.56 -7.68 6.05
C LEU A 152 -0.49 -6.72 5.56
N VAL A 153 0.75 -6.97 5.95
CA VAL A 153 1.93 -6.22 5.51
C VAL A 153 2.86 -7.16 4.76
N ILE A 154 3.32 -6.75 3.60
CA ILE A 154 4.27 -7.51 2.78
C ILE A 154 5.56 -6.71 2.66
N THR A 155 6.66 -7.28 3.14
CA THR A 155 7.98 -6.66 3.09
C THR A 155 8.94 -7.44 2.20
N LEU A 156 10.12 -6.89 2.00
CA LEU A 156 11.26 -7.54 1.34
C LEU A 156 12.46 -7.48 2.27
N ASP A 157 13.19 -8.57 2.35
CA ASP A 157 14.49 -8.63 3.03
C ASP A 157 15.56 -9.02 2.03
N TYR A 158 16.62 -8.23 1.95
CA TYR A 158 17.78 -8.45 1.09
C TYR A 158 18.96 -7.58 1.54
N ASP A 159 20.15 -7.84 1.05
CA ASP A 159 21.32 -7.00 1.32
C ASP A 159 21.17 -5.63 0.63
N GLN A 160 20.74 -4.61 1.40
CA GLN A 160 20.49 -3.24 0.92
C GLN A 160 21.73 -2.60 0.26
N SER A 161 22.94 -3.09 0.54
CA SER A 161 24.16 -2.57 -0.08
C SER A 161 24.25 -2.88 -1.58
N GLN A 162 23.55 -3.90 -2.03
CA GLN A 162 23.54 -4.33 -3.43
C GLN A 162 22.58 -3.52 -4.29
N ILE A 163 21.47 -3.06 -3.72
CA ILE A 163 20.45 -2.29 -4.44
C ILE A 163 20.04 -1.08 -3.59
N PRO A 164 20.22 0.15 -4.10
CA PRO A 164 20.00 1.36 -3.30
C PRO A 164 18.52 1.67 -2.95
N GLY A 165 17.59 0.91 -3.53
CA GLY A 165 16.14 1.13 -3.35
C GLY A 165 15.57 2.33 -4.14
N PRO A 166 14.25 2.56 -4.15
CA PRO A 166 13.22 1.61 -3.73
C PRO A 166 13.07 0.40 -4.67
N PRO A 167 12.54 -0.74 -4.20
CA PRO A 167 12.12 -0.99 -2.82
C PRO A 167 13.32 -1.02 -1.88
N PHE A 168 13.08 -0.73 -0.59
CA PHE A 168 14.07 -0.85 0.46
C PHE A 168 13.90 -2.20 1.19
N ALA A 169 15.00 -2.75 1.69
CA ALA A 169 14.96 -3.89 2.59
C ALA A 169 14.31 -3.49 3.92
N VAL A 170 13.38 -4.30 4.39
CA VAL A 170 12.71 -4.17 5.68
C VAL A 170 12.58 -5.56 6.28
N ASN A 171 13.54 -5.93 7.11
CA ASN A 171 13.59 -7.24 7.76
C ASN A 171 12.66 -7.34 8.97
N ASP A 172 12.57 -8.53 9.57
CA ASP A 172 11.69 -8.82 10.70
C ASP A 172 11.97 -7.95 11.91
N ASP A 173 13.24 -7.69 12.24
CA ASP A 173 13.61 -6.84 13.38
C ASP A 173 13.13 -5.41 13.17
N GLU A 174 13.22 -4.91 11.94
CA GLU A 174 12.71 -3.59 11.59
C GLU A 174 11.19 -3.55 11.62
N VAL A 175 10.50 -4.55 11.10
CA VAL A 175 9.04 -4.68 11.20
C VAL A 175 8.61 -4.67 12.67
N GLN A 176 9.27 -5.45 13.52
CA GLN A 176 8.99 -5.49 14.95
C GLN A 176 9.23 -4.13 15.62
N ARG A 177 10.29 -3.44 15.26
CA ARG A 177 10.63 -2.11 15.79
C ARG A 177 9.59 -1.06 15.38
N LEU A 178 9.13 -1.10 14.14
CA LEU A 178 8.25 -0.10 13.55
C LEU A 178 6.77 -0.29 13.93
N LEU A 179 6.31 -1.54 13.97
CA LEU A 179 4.88 -1.87 14.13
C LEU A 179 4.58 -2.53 15.47
N GLY A 180 5.55 -3.22 16.10
CA GLY A 180 5.31 -4.02 17.30
C GLY A 180 4.87 -3.25 18.55
N GLN A 181 5.00 -1.92 18.57
CA GLN A 181 4.50 -1.10 19.67
C GLN A 181 2.99 -0.83 19.60
N GLY A 182 2.41 -0.89 18.39
CA GLY A 182 0.99 -0.59 18.16
C GLY A 182 0.16 -1.81 17.78
N TRP A 183 0.79 -2.87 17.30
CA TRP A 183 0.12 -4.08 16.81
C TRP A 183 0.76 -5.35 17.35
N GLN A 184 -0.08 -6.39 17.47
CA GLN A 184 0.40 -7.75 17.65
C GLN A 184 0.78 -8.28 16.26
N LEU A 185 2.03 -8.69 16.09
CA LEU A 185 2.58 -9.16 14.82
C LEU A 185 2.68 -10.68 14.80
N GLU A 186 2.30 -11.26 13.67
CA GLU A 186 2.47 -12.67 13.36
C GLU A 186 3.11 -12.81 11.99
N LYS A 187 4.22 -13.51 11.89
CA LYS A 187 4.88 -13.83 10.62
C LYS A 187 4.20 -15.03 10.00
N LEU A 188 3.56 -14.82 8.86
CA LEU A 188 2.78 -15.87 8.17
C LEU A 188 3.63 -16.69 7.22
N GLU A 189 4.54 -16.06 6.49
CA GLU A 189 5.44 -16.73 5.54
C GLU A 189 6.74 -15.94 5.36
N GLU A 190 7.81 -16.67 5.09
CA GLU A 190 9.04 -16.14 4.51
C GLU A 190 9.42 -17.04 3.35
N ARG A 191 9.72 -16.43 2.19
CA ARG A 191 10.05 -17.16 0.98
C ARG A 191 11.19 -16.48 0.24
N ASP A 192 12.17 -17.26 -0.16
CA ASP A 192 13.19 -16.79 -1.11
C ASP A 192 12.57 -16.69 -2.51
N ILE A 193 12.54 -15.47 -3.04
CA ILE A 193 12.02 -15.14 -4.37
C ILE A 193 13.10 -14.63 -5.33
N LEU A 194 14.39 -14.78 -4.97
CA LEU A 194 15.49 -14.25 -5.78
C LEU A 194 15.42 -14.75 -7.22
N ALA A 195 15.21 -16.05 -7.40
CA ALA A 195 15.12 -16.66 -8.73
C ALA A 195 13.91 -16.17 -9.57
N GLU A 196 12.88 -15.66 -8.90
CA GLU A 196 11.65 -15.15 -9.53
C GLU A 196 11.70 -13.62 -9.76
N SER A 197 12.78 -12.96 -9.33
CA SER A 197 12.89 -11.50 -9.29
C SER A 197 14.04 -11.00 -10.19
N PRO A 198 13.81 -10.79 -11.51
CA PRO A 198 14.87 -10.39 -12.44
C PRO A 198 15.66 -9.14 -12.02
N LYS A 199 15.00 -8.21 -11.31
CA LYS A 199 15.62 -6.99 -10.80
C LYS A 199 16.73 -7.29 -9.79
N PHE A 200 16.52 -8.27 -8.91
CA PHE A 200 17.48 -8.66 -7.87
C PHE A 200 18.57 -9.56 -8.43
N LEU A 201 18.26 -10.37 -9.46
CA LEU A 201 19.27 -11.20 -10.16
C LEU A 201 20.33 -10.39 -10.90
N GLN A 202 20.00 -9.15 -11.32
CA GLN A 202 20.94 -8.28 -12.04
C GLN A 202 21.80 -7.42 -11.11
N GLY A 203 21.48 -7.35 -9.84
CA GLY A 203 22.16 -6.52 -8.83
C GLY A 203 23.14 -7.29 -7.95
N GLY A 204 23.24 -8.63 -8.13
CA GLY A 204 24.14 -9.51 -7.39
C GLY A 204 25.31 -10.02 -8.22
#